data_5a38731503140ae9084a269cd8a50a5e
#
_entry.id   5a38731503140ae9084a269cd8a50a5e
#
_cell.length_a   1.000
_cell.length_b   1.000
_cell.length_c   1.000
_cell.angle_alpha   90.00
_cell.angle_beta   90.00
_cell.angle_gamma   90.00
#
_symmetry.space_group_name_H-M   'P 1'
#
loop_
_entity.id
_entity.type
_entity.pdbx_description
1 polymer ?
#
loop_
_entity_poly.entity_id
_entity_poly.type
_entity_poly.pdbx_seq_one_letter_code
_entity_poly.pdbx_strand_id
1 'polypeptide(L)'
;MIADDEGFLYPQIDSARCVNCGLCARACPSLNRSEPRKPLAVYAAKANDTELRLASSSGGIFSLLARQILAKGGTVFGAAFDKRDWSIEHIEVVNEEGLSELRGSKYLQSRTAGIYRKVSATLQSGLPVLFTGTPCQIAALRAYLNLQPSISTSNLYLVDVVCHGAPSPMVWQKYLDWQCEAASAQGRGSAPAEGRNIRRISFRRKNCGWKRFSLSLRFADDKEYLCQFPDDPFMRAFLKELCNRPSCHDCQCRELRSGSDLTIADFWGIEKFHPEVDDDRGTSLVLVNTDKGKSLWNHVVSGLDVMPATFDEAVAGNPALVRSPHPHRNRELFLKKCSAKRFDFLVVKMLRPCFVSCARTFVGQVLRRMGRRK
;
A
#
# COMPACT_ATOMS: atom_id res chain seq x y z
N MET A 1 16.65 9.39 10.95
CA MET A 1 15.71 8.27 11.08
C MET A 1 16.47 7.09 11.61
N ILE A 2 16.00 6.46 12.68
CA ILE A 2 16.60 5.28 13.30
C ILE A 2 15.55 4.17 13.31
N ALA A 3 15.98 2.93 13.07
CA ALA A 3 15.14 1.78 13.18
C ALA A 3 14.97 1.37 14.65
N ASP A 4 13.74 1.05 15.04
CA ASP A 4 13.47 0.38 16.31
C ASP A 4 13.73 -1.14 16.23
N ASP A 5 13.51 -1.85 17.33
CA ASP A 5 13.71 -3.31 17.41
C ASP A 5 12.75 -4.11 16.50
N GLU A 6 11.68 -3.49 16.02
CA GLU A 6 10.74 -4.07 15.06
C GLU A 6 11.10 -3.72 13.60
N GLY A 7 12.14 -2.89 13.37
CA GLY A 7 12.62 -2.45 12.07
C GLY A 7 11.89 -1.22 11.51
N PHE A 8 11.02 -0.56 12.27
CA PHE A 8 10.35 0.65 11.82
C PHE A 8 11.23 1.88 12.03
N LEU A 9 11.23 2.76 11.04
CA LEU A 9 12.01 4.01 11.10
C LEU A 9 11.25 5.08 11.88
N TYR A 10 11.91 5.65 12.89
CA TYR A 10 11.43 6.79 13.66
C TYR A 10 12.39 7.99 13.57
N PRO A 11 11.87 9.23 13.64
CA PRO A 11 12.74 10.41 13.67
C PRO A 11 13.52 10.45 14.99
N GLN A 12 14.81 10.74 14.90
CA GLN A 12 15.63 11.09 16.05
C GLN A 12 16.10 12.54 15.91
N ILE A 13 15.95 13.30 16.97
CA ILE A 13 16.41 14.68 17.04
C ILE A 13 17.88 14.66 17.44
N ASP A 14 18.72 15.30 16.63
CA ASP A 14 20.11 15.60 16.99
C ASP A 14 20.11 16.86 17.88
N SER A 15 20.26 16.64 19.18
CA SER A 15 20.21 17.71 20.17
C SER A 15 21.32 18.77 19.99
N ALA A 16 22.48 18.39 19.44
CA ALA A 16 23.58 19.29 19.15
C ALA A 16 23.28 20.26 18.00
N ARG A 17 22.38 19.87 17.08
CA ARG A 17 21.98 20.67 15.90
C ARG A 17 20.59 21.27 16.05
N CYS A 18 19.83 20.88 17.04
CA CYS A 18 18.46 21.32 17.24
C CYS A 18 18.40 22.75 17.77
N VAL A 19 17.80 23.64 17.00
CA VAL A 19 17.58 25.05 17.39
C VAL A 19 16.23 25.28 18.07
N ASN A 20 15.54 24.21 18.43
CA ASN A 20 14.24 24.20 19.13
C ASN A 20 13.11 25.02 18.44
N CYS A 21 13.10 25.11 17.11
CA CYS A 21 12.13 25.91 16.34
C CYS A 21 10.74 25.28 16.21
N GLY A 22 10.55 24.01 16.60
CA GLY A 22 9.27 23.29 16.54
C GLY A 22 8.77 22.91 15.13
N LEU A 23 9.52 23.18 14.05
CA LEU A 23 9.11 22.90 12.67
C LEU A 23 8.79 21.41 12.44
N CYS A 24 9.59 20.50 13.01
CA CYS A 24 9.38 19.06 12.91
C CYS A 24 8.04 18.62 13.55
N ALA A 25 7.66 19.22 14.67
CA ALA A 25 6.38 18.95 15.32
C ALA A 25 5.20 19.51 14.50
N ARG A 26 5.32 20.71 13.95
CA ARG A 26 4.32 21.33 13.07
C ARG A 26 4.10 20.55 11.77
N ALA A 27 5.17 19.96 11.21
CA ALA A 27 5.09 19.15 10.00
C ALA A 27 4.64 17.69 10.25
N CYS A 28 4.53 17.24 11.49
CA CYS A 28 4.24 15.84 11.80
C CYS A 28 2.73 15.55 11.66
N PRO A 29 2.30 14.70 10.70
CA PRO A 29 0.88 14.38 10.54
C PRO A 29 0.32 13.53 11.68
N SER A 30 1.17 12.87 12.47
CA SER A 30 0.75 12.14 13.67
C SER A 30 0.40 13.06 14.85
N LEU A 31 0.95 14.28 14.87
CA LEU A 31 0.67 15.29 15.88
C LEU A 31 -0.41 16.28 15.44
N ASN A 32 -0.62 16.41 14.12
CA ASN A 32 -1.52 17.41 13.54
C ASN A 32 -2.56 16.71 12.66
N ARG A 33 -3.63 16.24 13.27
CA ARG A 33 -4.72 15.54 12.60
C ARG A 33 -5.59 16.56 11.84
N SER A 34 -5.79 16.31 10.54
CA SER A 34 -6.73 17.08 9.72
C SER A 34 -8.18 16.63 9.94
N GLU A 35 -9.14 17.48 9.56
CA GLU A 35 -10.57 17.14 9.62
C GLU A 35 -10.93 16.03 8.61
N PRO A 36 -11.97 15.21 8.91
CA PRO A 36 -12.49 14.21 8.01
C PRO A 36 -13.10 14.88 6.77
N ARG A 37 -13.04 14.18 5.65
CA ARG A 37 -13.56 14.68 4.37
C ARG A 37 -14.50 13.65 3.73
N LYS A 38 -15.37 14.13 2.87
CA LYS A 38 -16.18 13.29 1.96
C LYS A 38 -15.69 13.48 0.53
N PRO A 39 -15.71 12.43 -0.31
CA PRO A 39 -15.39 12.58 -1.72
C PRO A 39 -16.51 13.35 -2.45
N LEU A 40 -16.16 14.05 -3.51
CA LEU A 40 -17.12 14.70 -4.42
C LEU A 40 -17.85 13.69 -5.30
N ALA A 41 -17.17 12.59 -5.64
CA ALA A 41 -17.74 11.50 -6.43
C ALA A 41 -16.97 10.19 -6.18
N VAL A 42 -17.64 9.06 -6.44
CA VAL A 42 -17.10 7.71 -6.29
C VAL A 42 -17.40 6.93 -7.56
N TYR A 43 -16.41 6.18 -8.05
CA TYR A 43 -16.53 5.38 -9.26
C TYR A 43 -15.89 3.99 -9.10
N ALA A 44 -16.49 3.00 -9.75
CA ALA A 44 -15.82 1.81 -10.20
C ALA A 44 -15.23 2.10 -11.58
N ALA A 45 -13.95 1.78 -11.82
CA ALA A 45 -13.31 2.08 -13.08
C ALA A 45 -12.26 1.07 -13.49
N LYS A 46 -12.16 0.82 -14.80
CA LYS A 46 -11.17 -0.08 -15.39
C LYS A 46 -10.70 0.47 -16.74
N ALA A 47 -9.40 0.33 -17.03
CA ALA A 47 -8.83 0.75 -18.28
C ALA A 47 -9.37 -0.07 -19.46
N ASN A 48 -9.68 0.60 -20.58
CA ASN A 48 -10.06 -0.04 -21.84
C ASN A 48 -8.87 -0.83 -22.42
N ASP A 49 -7.64 -0.38 -22.16
CA ASP A 49 -6.41 -1.08 -22.50
C ASP A 49 -6.25 -2.33 -21.59
N THR A 50 -6.51 -3.50 -22.16
CA THR A 50 -6.46 -4.78 -21.44
C THR A 50 -5.04 -5.13 -20.96
N GLU A 51 -4.00 -4.80 -21.73
CA GLU A 51 -2.61 -5.10 -21.35
C GLU A 51 -2.19 -4.24 -20.17
N LEU A 52 -2.49 -2.95 -20.21
CA LEU A 52 -2.27 -2.03 -19.11
C LEU A 52 -2.99 -2.50 -17.83
N ARG A 53 -4.24 -2.92 -17.98
CA ARG A 53 -5.05 -3.41 -16.87
C ARG A 53 -4.47 -4.69 -16.25
N LEU A 54 -4.01 -5.64 -17.07
CA LEU A 54 -3.38 -6.87 -16.60
C LEU A 54 -2.01 -6.61 -15.94
N ALA A 55 -1.25 -5.65 -16.45
CA ALA A 55 0.02 -5.22 -15.86
C ALA A 55 -0.14 -4.43 -14.56
N SER A 56 -1.35 -3.98 -14.22
CA SER A 56 -1.66 -3.21 -13.02
C SER A 56 -2.20 -4.11 -11.91
N SER A 57 -2.15 -3.64 -10.66
CA SER A 57 -2.72 -4.37 -9.51
C SER A 57 -4.24 -4.46 -9.58
N SER A 58 -4.91 -3.43 -10.12
CA SER A 58 -6.36 -3.31 -10.22
C SER A 58 -6.77 -2.89 -11.63
N GLY A 59 -7.60 -1.88 -11.78
CA GLY A 59 -8.16 -1.39 -13.05
C GLY A 59 -7.22 -0.53 -13.92
N GLY A 60 -5.99 -0.20 -13.48
CA GLY A 60 -5.02 0.52 -14.32
C GLY A 60 -5.00 2.05 -14.18
N ILE A 61 -5.78 2.61 -13.25
CA ILE A 61 -6.01 4.06 -13.11
C ILE A 61 -4.71 4.85 -12.89
N PHE A 62 -3.81 4.35 -12.00
CA PHE A 62 -2.52 5.02 -11.74
C PHE A 62 -1.76 5.36 -13.02
N SER A 63 -1.64 4.39 -13.93
CA SER A 63 -0.85 4.58 -15.16
C SER A 63 -1.45 5.62 -16.09
N LEU A 64 -2.77 5.70 -16.19
CA LEU A 64 -3.44 6.72 -17.01
C LEU A 64 -3.26 8.12 -16.42
N LEU A 65 -3.41 8.29 -15.10
CA LEU A 65 -3.14 9.56 -14.42
C LEU A 65 -1.68 9.99 -14.60
N ALA A 66 -0.74 9.05 -14.45
CA ALA A 66 0.69 9.31 -14.61
C ALA A 66 1.05 9.74 -16.03
N ARG A 67 0.50 9.07 -17.05
CA ARG A 67 0.68 9.44 -18.47
C ARG A 67 0.23 10.87 -18.77
N GLN A 68 -0.87 11.33 -18.15
CA GLN A 68 -1.35 12.71 -18.33
C GLN A 68 -0.36 13.75 -17.81
N ILE A 69 0.34 13.45 -16.72
CA ILE A 69 1.35 14.35 -16.15
C ILE A 69 2.63 14.33 -16.98
N LEU A 70 3.10 13.14 -17.37
CA LEU A 70 4.28 13.00 -18.24
C LEU A 70 4.09 13.64 -19.61
N ALA A 71 2.91 13.51 -20.23
CA ALA A 71 2.58 14.15 -21.50
C ALA A 71 2.66 15.69 -21.48
N LYS A 72 2.56 16.29 -20.27
CA LYS A 72 2.73 17.73 -20.04
C LYS A 72 4.17 18.10 -19.64
N GLY A 73 5.15 17.19 -19.83
CA GLY A 73 6.54 17.37 -19.39
C GLY A 73 6.73 17.33 -17.87
N GLY A 74 5.73 16.82 -17.14
CA GLY A 74 5.76 16.76 -15.69
C GLY A 74 6.50 15.55 -15.14
N THR A 75 6.48 15.42 -13.82
CA THR A 75 7.18 14.39 -13.06
C THR A 75 6.21 13.58 -12.20
N VAL A 76 6.42 12.27 -12.14
CA VAL A 76 5.66 11.34 -11.31
C VAL A 76 6.55 10.81 -10.19
N PHE A 77 6.09 10.94 -8.95
CA PHE A 77 6.73 10.38 -7.78
C PHE A 77 5.90 9.23 -7.22
N GLY A 78 6.53 8.09 -6.96
CA GLY A 78 5.83 6.93 -6.45
C GLY A 78 6.78 5.87 -5.88
N ALA A 79 6.21 4.84 -5.29
CA ALA A 79 6.92 3.77 -4.62
C ALA A 79 7.49 2.75 -5.61
N ALA A 80 8.78 2.42 -5.49
CA ALA A 80 9.48 1.40 -6.26
C ALA A 80 10.29 0.47 -5.35
N PHE A 81 10.68 -0.70 -5.85
CA PHE A 81 11.63 -1.57 -5.16
C PHE A 81 13.07 -1.05 -5.31
N ASP A 82 13.78 -0.96 -4.20
CA ASP A 82 15.24 -0.89 -4.19
C ASP A 82 15.79 -2.30 -4.43
N LYS A 83 16.36 -2.54 -5.62
CA LYS A 83 16.83 -3.89 -6.03
C LYS A 83 18.06 -4.38 -5.24
N ARG A 84 18.67 -3.51 -4.40
CA ARG A 84 19.82 -3.90 -3.56
C ARG A 84 19.41 -4.75 -2.36
N ASP A 85 18.29 -4.38 -1.74
CA ASP A 85 17.80 -5.04 -0.52
C ASP A 85 16.31 -5.42 -0.56
N TRP A 86 15.63 -5.10 -1.66
CA TRP A 86 14.19 -5.30 -1.85
C TRP A 86 13.32 -4.56 -0.82
N SER A 87 13.84 -3.49 -0.26
CA SER A 87 13.04 -2.49 0.44
C SER A 87 12.28 -1.62 -0.57
N ILE A 88 11.43 -0.74 -0.08
CA ILE A 88 10.67 0.18 -0.93
C ILE A 88 11.16 1.61 -0.70
N GLU A 89 11.32 2.37 -1.77
CA GLU A 89 11.60 3.80 -1.73
C GLU A 89 10.72 4.56 -2.73
N HIS A 90 10.49 5.83 -2.49
CA HIS A 90 9.93 6.70 -3.51
C HIS A 90 11.02 7.12 -4.48
N ILE A 91 10.68 7.01 -5.75
CA ILE A 91 11.55 7.47 -6.85
C ILE A 91 10.82 8.49 -7.71
N GLU A 92 11.59 9.20 -8.50
CA GLU A 92 11.18 10.16 -9.50
C GLU A 92 11.17 9.49 -10.88
N VAL A 93 10.12 9.72 -11.66
CA VAL A 93 9.95 9.21 -13.02
C VAL A 93 9.51 10.36 -13.94
N VAL A 94 10.22 10.53 -15.05
CA VAL A 94 10.01 11.62 -16.02
C VAL A 94 9.64 11.12 -17.42
N ASN A 95 9.52 9.79 -17.60
CA ASN A 95 9.16 9.18 -18.87
C ASN A 95 8.29 7.93 -18.69
N GLU A 96 7.72 7.42 -19.78
CA GLU A 96 6.81 6.27 -19.77
C GLU A 96 7.50 4.96 -19.34
N GLU A 97 8.76 4.76 -19.71
CA GLU A 97 9.53 3.54 -19.42
C GLU A 97 9.67 3.34 -17.90
N GLY A 98 9.95 4.44 -17.18
CA GLY A 98 10.09 4.43 -15.72
C GLY A 98 8.79 4.10 -14.98
N LEU A 99 7.61 4.30 -15.60
CA LEU A 99 6.34 3.99 -14.93
C LEU A 99 6.20 2.51 -14.55
N SER A 100 6.88 1.62 -15.25
CA SER A 100 6.86 0.19 -14.95
C SER A 100 7.36 -0.13 -13.53
N GLU A 101 8.31 0.65 -13.00
CA GLU A 101 8.86 0.48 -11.64
C GLU A 101 7.84 0.92 -10.57
N LEU A 102 6.98 1.87 -10.89
CA LEU A 102 5.95 2.37 -9.98
C LEU A 102 4.69 1.51 -9.97
N ARG A 103 4.40 0.77 -11.07
CA ARG A 103 3.22 -0.10 -11.15
C ARG A 103 3.26 -1.22 -10.13
N GLY A 104 2.09 -1.65 -9.73
CA GLY A 104 1.93 -2.77 -8.82
C GLY A 104 1.99 -2.37 -7.35
N SER A 105 1.12 -2.98 -6.55
CA SER A 105 1.09 -2.79 -5.10
C SER A 105 2.37 -3.30 -4.46
N LYS A 106 2.86 -2.56 -3.48
CA LYS A 106 4.02 -2.91 -2.68
C LYS A 106 3.61 -2.79 -1.21
N TYR A 107 3.40 -3.93 -0.55
CA TYR A 107 2.87 -3.96 0.82
C TYR A 107 3.97 -3.77 1.87
N LEU A 108 4.68 -2.64 1.75
CA LEU A 108 5.72 -2.18 2.66
C LEU A 108 5.70 -0.65 2.71
N GLN A 109 6.17 -0.07 3.78
CA GLN A 109 6.34 1.37 3.87
C GLN A 109 7.56 1.79 3.02
N SER A 110 7.34 2.67 2.04
CA SER A 110 8.44 3.22 1.24
C SER A 110 9.18 4.33 1.99
N ARG A 111 10.48 4.38 1.81
CA ARG A 111 11.33 5.47 2.28
C ARG A 111 11.07 6.71 1.43
N THR A 112 10.87 7.86 2.06
CA THR A 112 10.64 9.16 1.40
C THR A 112 11.78 10.14 1.63
N ALA A 113 12.95 9.65 2.08
CA ALA A 113 14.09 10.49 2.37
C ALA A 113 14.54 11.33 1.16
N GLY A 114 14.53 12.65 1.31
CA GLY A 114 14.91 13.59 0.24
C GLY A 114 13.86 13.82 -0.85
N ILE A 115 12.85 12.94 -0.97
CA ILE A 115 11.88 13.01 -2.08
C ILE A 115 11.00 14.26 -2.03
N TYR A 116 10.61 14.71 -0.84
CA TYR A 116 9.79 15.92 -0.68
C TYR A 116 10.55 17.19 -1.14
N ARG A 117 11.88 17.22 -0.98
CA ARG A 117 12.71 18.28 -1.53
C ARG A 117 12.75 18.27 -3.05
N LYS A 118 12.79 17.09 -3.68
CA LYS A 118 12.71 16.95 -5.13
C LYS A 118 11.36 17.44 -5.65
N VAL A 119 10.24 17.02 -5.01
CA VAL A 119 8.91 17.53 -5.33
C VAL A 119 8.87 19.06 -5.27
N SER A 120 9.42 19.64 -4.19
CA SER A 120 9.52 21.08 -3.99
C SER A 120 10.28 21.77 -5.14
N ALA A 121 11.44 21.24 -5.52
CA ALA A 121 12.28 21.77 -6.60
C ALA A 121 11.56 21.67 -7.98
N THR A 122 10.89 20.58 -8.26
CA THR A 122 10.11 20.40 -9.50
C THR A 122 8.95 21.38 -9.58
N LEU A 123 8.25 21.63 -8.46
CA LEU A 123 7.18 22.64 -8.42
C LEU A 123 7.71 24.06 -8.63
N GLN A 124 8.89 24.38 -8.08
CA GLN A 124 9.55 25.68 -8.28
C GLN A 124 9.94 25.92 -9.73
N SER A 125 10.25 24.88 -10.51
CA SER A 125 10.48 24.99 -11.95
C SER A 125 9.18 25.13 -12.79
N GLY A 126 8.01 25.14 -12.13
CA GLY A 126 6.71 25.33 -12.80
C GLY A 126 6.14 24.04 -13.43
N LEU A 127 6.85 22.92 -13.34
CA LEU A 127 6.41 21.66 -13.94
C LEU A 127 5.28 21.00 -13.14
N PRO A 128 4.34 20.30 -13.80
CA PRO A 128 3.33 19.53 -13.12
C PRO A 128 3.94 18.30 -12.42
N VAL A 129 3.42 18.03 -11.25
CA VAL A 129 3.85 16.91 -10.38
C VAL A 129 2.66 16.03 -10.04
N LEU A 130 2.81 14.73 -10.25
CA LEU A 130 1.96 13.72 -9.63
C LEU A 130 2.74 13.05 -8.49
N PHE A 131 2.27 13.18 -7.27
CA PHE A 131 2.80 12.42 -6.14
C PHE A 131 1.79 11.35 -5.71
N THR A 132 2.23 10.08 -5.71
CA THR A 132 1.40 8.95 -5.28
C THR A 132 2.00 8.30 -4.04
N GLY A 133 1.16 7.94 -3.06
CA GLY A 133 1.65 7.34 -1.83
C GLY A 133 0.53 6.85 -0.91
N THR A 134 0.88 6.44 0.29
CA THR A 134 -0.10 6.17 1.34
C THR A 134 -0.68 7.47 1.91
N PRO A 135 -1.87 7.47 2.54
CA PRO A 135 -2.47 8.68 3.10
C PRO A 135 -1.55 9.46 4.03
N CYS A 136 -0.77 8.78 4.87
CA CYS A 136 0.19 9.44 5.77
C CYS A 136 1.36 10.10 5.04
N GLN A 137 1.79 9.57 3.89
CA GLN A 137 2.83 10.16 3.06
C GLN A 137 2.32 11.40 2.33
N ILE A 138 1.07 11.38 1.85
CA ILE A 138 0.40 12.55 1.28
C ILE A 138 0.27 13.65 2.34
N ALA A 139 -0.23 13.32 3.54
CA ALA A 139 -0.36 14.27 4.63
C ALA A 139 1.00 14.90 5.01
N ALA A 140 2.06 14.08 5.05
CA ALA A 140 3.42 14.55 5.35
C ALA A 140 3.99 15.47 4.27
N LEU A 141 3.79 15.16 2.98
CA LEU A 141 4.20 16.04 1.89
C LEU A 141 3.46 17.39 1.95
N ARG A 142 2.15 17.37 2.17
CA ARG A 142 1.36 18.60 2.33
C ARG A 142 1.84 19.45 3.50
N ALA A 143 2.05 18.82 4.65
CA ALA A 143 2.58 19.54 5.83
C ALA A 143 3.97 20.13 5.57
N TYR A 144 4.83 19.39 4.86
CA TYR A 144 6.16 19.88 4.45
C TYR A 144 6.07 21.10 3.51
N LEU A 145 5.19 21.06 2.50
CA LEU A 145 5.02 22.17 1.55
C LEU A 145 4.35 23.39 2.21
N ASN A 146 3.44 23.20 3.17
CA ASN A 146 2.82 24.27 3.93
C ASN A 146 3.85 25.10 4.75
N LEU A 147 5.02 24.55 5.05
CA LEU A 147 6.12 25.29 5.66
C LEU A 147 6.94 26.13 4.64
N GLN A 148 6.58 26.09 3.37
CA GLN A 148 7.26 26.74 2.25
C GLN A 148 6.27 27.57 1.42
N PRO A 149 5.76 28.71 1.95
CA PRO A 149 4.68 29.47 1.34
C PRO A 149 5.02 30.05 -0.04
N SER A 150 6.30 30.14 -0.37
CA SER A 150 6.77 30.60 -1.70
C SER A 150 6.58 29.55 -2.80
N ILE A 151 6.26 28.30 -2.47
CA ILE A 151 6.07 27.24 -3.44
C ILE A 151 4.58 27.11 -3.80
N SER A 152 4.25 27.40 -5.06
CA SER A 152 2.91 27.16 -5.56
C SER A 152 2.63 25.66 -5.68
N THR A 153 1.51 25.22 -5.13
CA THR A 153 1.01 23.84 -5.24
C THR A 153 -0.08 23.66 -6.29
N SER A 154 -0.30 24.65 -7.14
CA SER A 154 -1.32 24.60 -8.21
C SER A 154 -1.11 23.43 -9.17
N ASN A 155 0.15 23.16 -9.52
CA ASN A 155 0.57 22.08 -10.42
C ASN A 155 0.86 20.75 -9.71
N LEU A 156 0.58 20.64 -8.40
CA LEU A 156 0.76 19.40 -7.64
C LEU A 156 -0.53 18.61 -7.59
N TYR A 157 -0.52 17.38 -8.08
CA TYR A 157 -1.62 16.42 -7.99
C TYR A 157 -1.25 15.33 -6.99
N LEU A 158 -2.12 15.11 -6.01
CA LEU A 158 -1.92 14.17 -4.91
C LEU A 158 -2.88 12.98 -5.02
N VAL A 159 -2.33 11.79 -5.20
CA VAL A 159 -3.12 10.56 -5.29
C VAL A 159 -2.70 9.60 -4.19
N ASP A 160 -3.59 9.28 -3.27
CA ASP A 160 -3.33 8.24 -2.30
C ASP A 160 -3.99 6.91 -2.65
N VAL A 161 -3.49 5.86 -2.00
CA VAL A 161 -4.07 4.51 -2.09
C VAL A 161 -4.76 4.17 -0.78
N VAL A 162 -5.88 3.45 -0.83
CA VAL A 162 -6.46 2.89 0.40
C VAL A 162 -5.44 1.98 1.06
N CYS A 163 -5.06 2.31 2.27
CA CYS A 163 -3.94 1.68 2.98
C CYS A 163 -4.45 0.81 4.12
N HIS A 164 -4.12 -0.48 4.08
CA HIS A 164 -4.44 -1.42 5.15
C HIS A 164 -3.52 -1.22 6.37
N GLY A 165 -2.24 -0.98 6.14
CA GLY A 165 -1.19 -0.81 7.14
C GLY A 165 0.19 -0.97 6.50
N ALA A 166 1.24 -0.82 7.30
CA ALA A 166 2.63 -1.00 6.90
C ALA A 166 3.27 -2.12 7.72
N PRO A 167 3.56 -3.28 7.14
CA PRO A 167 4.24 -4.36 7.85
C PRO A 167 5.70 -3.99 8.15
N SER A 168 6.26 -4.64 9.17
CA SER A 168 7.63 -4.43 9.61
C SER A 168 8.64 -4.72 8.50
N PRO A 169 9.56 -3.81 8.21
CA PRO A 169 10.66 -4.05 7.28
C PRO A 169 11.56 -5.23 7.71
N MET A 170 11.78 -5.40 9.01
CA MET A 170 12.52 -6.55 9.55
C MET A 170 11.82 -7.88 9.20
N VAL A 171 10.50 -7.95 9.36
CA VAL A 171 9.72 -9.16 9.02
C VAL A 171 9.82 -9.48 7.53
N TRP A 172 9.78 -8.44 6.68
CA TRP A 172 9.97 -8.61 5.23
C TRP A 172 11.35 -9.19 4.90
N GLN A 173 12.41 -8.64 5.50
CA GLN A 173 13.78 -9.13 5.28
C GLN A 173 13.90 -10.60 5.71
N LYS A 174 13.35 -10.97 6.89
CA LYS A 174 13.33 -12.36 7.38
C LYS A 174 12.56 -13.31 6.47
N TYR A 175 11.45 -12.85 5.90
CA TYR A 175 10.69 -13.61 4.92
C TYR A 175 11.51 -13.85 3.64
N LEU A 176 12.20 -12.83 3.11
CA LEU A 176 13.03 -12.99 1.93
C LEU A 176 14.22 -13.92 2.17
N ASP A 177 14.88 -13.83 3.35
CA ASP A 177 15.95 -14.76 3.74
C ASP A 177 15.43 -16.20 3.75
N TRP A 178 14.29 -16.43 4.40
CA TRP A 178 13.65 -17.74 4.43
C TRP A 178 13.33 -18.29 3.03
N GLN A 179 12.81 -17.45 2.12
CA GLN A 179 12.51 -17.85 0.75
C GLN A 179 13.77 -18.21 -0.04
N CYS A 180 14.85 -17.45 0.12
CA CYS A 180 16.13 -17.74 -0.53
C CYS A 180 16.76 -19.03 -0.01
N GLU A 181 16.72 -19.29 1.31
CA GLU A 181 17.17 -20.54 1.91
C GLU A 181 16.37 -21.74 1.40
N ALA A 182 15.03 -21.62 1.36
CA ALA A 182 14.15 -22.66 0.84
C ALA A 182 14.36 -22.93 -0.66
N ALA A 183 14.59 -21.89 -1.45
CA ALA A 183 14.90 -22.02 -2.87
C ALA A 183 16.23 -22.76 -3.09
N SER A 184 17.26 -22.39 -2.34
CA SER A 184 18.59 -23.05 -2.41
C SER A 184 18.52 -24.53 -2.03
N ALA A 185 17.80 -24.87 -0.98
CA ALA A 185 17.60 -26.25 -0.53
C ALA A 185 16.83 -27.12 -1.55
N GLN A 186 16.02 -26.51 -2.42
CA GLN A 186 15.28 -27.18 -3.49
C GLN A 186 16.01 -27.14 -4.85
N GLY A 187 17.29 -26.73 -4.89
CA GLY A 187 18.03 -26.55 -6.12
C GLY A 187 17.50 -25.41 -7.01
N ARG A 188 16.76 -24.49 -6.42
CA ARG A 188 16.23 -23.29 -7.06
C ARG A 188 17.14 -22.12 -6.75
N GLY A 189 18.13 -21.92 -7.60
CA GLY A 189 19.13 -20.86 -7.43
C GLY A 189 20.37 -21.32 -6.66
N SER A 190 21.55 -20.96 -7.16
CA SER A 190 22.77 -21.01 -6.39
C SER A 190 22.72 -19.98 -5.28
N ALA A 191 23.20 -20.31 -4.08
CA ALA A 191 23.39 -19.31 -3.04
C ALA A 191 24.34 -18.23 -3.61
N PRO A 192 23.96 -16.96 -3.68
CA PRO A 192 24.85 -15.93 -4.16
C PRO A 192 25.98 -15.74 -3.15
N ALA A 193 27.19 -15.54 -3.65
CA ALA A 193 28.31 -15.13 -2.80
C ALA A 193 28.03 -13.78 -2.12
N GLU A 194 27.18 -12.94 -2.73
CA GLU A 194 26.74 -11.66 -2.20
C GLU A 194 25.28 -11.38 -2.65
N GLY A 195 24.36 -11.16 -1.68
CA GLY A 195 22.99 -10.71 -1.91
C GLY A 195 21.95 -11.82 -2.17
N ARG A 196 20.69 -11.41 -2.33
CA ARG A 196 19.58 -12.32 -2.63
C ARG A 196 19.42 -12.54 -4.12
N ASN A 197 19.31 -13.80 -4.53
CA ASN A 197 19.18 -14.19 -5.94
C ASN A 197 17.77 -13.96 -6.51
N ILE A 198 17.14 -12.81 -6.17
CA ILE A 198 15.81 -12.41 -6.63
C ILE A 198 15.95 -11.39 -7.76
N ARG A 199 15.25 -11.63 -8.88
CA ARG A 199 15.22 -10.73 -10.05
C ARG A 199 13.99 -9.83 -10.06
N ARG A 200 12.84 -10.34 -9.58
CA ARG A 200 11.57 -9.61 -9.57
C ARG A 200 10.66 -10.06 -8.45
N ILE A 201 9.95 -9.11 -7.87
CA ILE A 201 8.89 -9.34 -6.87
C ILE A 201 7.58 -8.75 -7.39
N SER A 202 6.49 -9.49 -7.21
CA SER A 202 5.13 -9.01 -7.44
C SER A 202 4.21 -9.47 -6.33
N PHE A 203 3.61 -8.53 -5.62
CA PHE A 203 2.60 -8.84 -4.59
C PHE A 203 1.24 -9.20 -5.16
N ARG A 204 0.99 -8.87 -6.44
CA ARG A 204 -0.35 -8.93 -7.05
C ARG A 204 -0.31 -9.61 -8.43
N ARG A 205 0.30 -10.80 -8.51
CA ARG A 205 0.30 -11.62 -9.72
C ARG A 205 -1.10 -12.19 -9.95
N LYS A 206 -1.75 -11.83 -11.07
CA LYS A 206 -3.13 -12.21 -11.42
C LYS A 206 -3.22 -13.57 -12.16
N ASN A 207 -2.38 -14.53 -11.81
CA ASN A 207 -2.33 -15.85 -12.46
C ASN A 207 -3.58 -16.70 -12.22
N CYS A 208 -4.31 -16.45 -11.12
CA CYS A 208 -5.59 -17.11 -10.78
C CYS A 208 -6.75 -16.11 -10.70
N GLY A 209 -6.65 -14.96 -11.39
CA GLY A 209 -7.62 -13.88 -11.33
C GLY A 209 -7.18 -12.75 -10.40
N TRP A 210 -7.92 -11.64 -10.45
CA TRP A 210 -7.66 -10.47 -9.62
C TRP A 210 -8.01 -10.68 -8.15
N LYS A 211 -9.11 -11.39 -7.88
CA LYS A 211 -9.57 -11.69 -6.51
C LYS A 211 -8.71 -12.74 -5.82
N ARG A 212 -8.05 -13.60 -6.58
CA ARG A 212 -7.21 -14.71 -6.09
C ARG A 212 -5.76 -14.55 -6.51
N PHE A 213 -5.24 -13.34 -6.37
CA PHE A 213 -3.86 -13.02 -6.72
C PHE A 213 -2.82 -13.80 -5.90
N SER A 214 -1.60 -13.85 -6.42
CA SER A 214 -0.47 -14.49 -5.76
C SER A 214 0.64 -13.50 -5.47
N LEU A 215 1.41 -13.75 -4.40
CA LEU A 215 2.75 -13.22 -4.25
C LEU A 215 3.69 -14.07 -5.11
N SER A 216 4.54 -13.40 -5.88
CA SER A 216 5.52 -14.02 -6.79
C SER A 216 6.91 -13.47 -6.51
N LEU A 217 7.89 -14.38 -6.40
CA LEU A 217 9.32 -14.08 -6.38
C LEU A 217 9.97 -14.82 -7.55
N ARG A 218 10.49 -14.08 -8.51
CA ARG A 218 11.28 -14.67 -9.61
C ARG A 218 12.75 -14.58 -9.27
N PHE A 219 13.44 -15.72 -9.31
CA PHE A 219 14.86 -15.84 -9.04
C PHE A 219 15.69 -15.63 -10.32
N ALA A 220 17.01 -15.48 -10.19
CA ALA A 220 17.90 -15.22 -11.31
C ALA A 220 18.03 -16.42 -12.27
N ASP A 221 17.74 -17.64 -11.82
CA ASP A 221 17.66 -18.86 -12.63
C ASP A 221 16.30 -19.05 -13.35
N ASP A 222 15.49 -17.97 -13.41
CA ASP A 222 14.15 -17.90 -13.98
C ASP A 222 13.08 -18.78 -13.30
N LYS A 223 13.42 -19.49 -12.24
CA LYS A 223 12.44 -20.18 -11.42
C LYS A 223 11.61 -19.17 -10.63
N GLU A 224 10.36 -19.54 -10.35
CA GLU A 224 9.41 -18.65 -9.67
C GLU A 224 8.83 -19.34 -8.43
N TYR A 225 8.90 -18.66 -7.28
CA TYR A 225 8.00 -18.94 -6.18
C TYR A 225 6.70 -18.22 -6.45
N LEU A 226 5.58 -18.94 -6.38
CA LEU A 226 4.26 -18.43 -6.63
C LEU A 226 3.30 -19.00 -5.58
N CYS A 227 2.73 -18.13 -4.74
CA CYS A 227 1.80 -18.55 -3.69
C CYS A 227 0.61 -17.60 -3.61
N GLN A 228 -0.60 -18.15 -3.59
CA GLN A 228 -1.80 -17.34 -3.41
C GLN A 228 -1.77 -16.61 -2.07
N PHE A 229 -2.29 -15.39 -2.04
CA PHE A 229 -2.18 -14.51 -0.87
C PHE A 229 -2.75 -15.10 0.43
N PRO A 230 -3.82 -15.92 0.43
CA PRO A 230 -4.33 -16.51 1.67
C PRO A 230 -3.39 -17.54 2.30
N ASP A 231 -2.48 -18.12 1.50
CA ASP A 231 -1.60 -19.20 1.93
C ASP A 231 -0.16 -18.73 2.14
N ASP A 232 0.24 -17.62 1.49
CA ASP A 232 1.58 -17.06 1.65
C ASP A 232 1.83 -16.57 3.08
N PRO A 233 2.93 -17.00 3.74
CA PRO A 233 3.19 -16.67 5.15
C PRO A 233 3.33 -15.18 5.41
N PHE A 234 3.99 -14.42 4.52
CA PHE A 234 4.13 -12.97 4.68
C PHE A 234 2.79 -12.25 4.53
N MET A 235 2.03 -12.59 3.50
CA MET A 235 0.71 -12.00 3.27
C MET A 235 -0.25 -12.34 4.42
N ARG A 236 -0.18 -13.53 4.98
CA ARG A 236 -0.95 -13.91 6.17
C ARG A 236 -0.54 -13.10 7.40
N ALA A 237 0.75 -12.94 7.66
CA ALA A 237 1.24 -12.13 8.77
C ALA A 237 0.78 -10.67 8.65
N PHE A 238 0.86 -10.10 7.46
CA PHE A 238 0.41 -8.75 7.14
C PHE A 238 -1.10 -8.58 7.32
N LEU A 239 -1.91 -9.37 6.61
CA LEU A 239 -3.37 -9.22 6.59
C LEU A 239 -4.06 -9.64 7.90
N LYS A 240 -3.35 -10.38 8.77
CA LYS A 240 -3.81 -10.74 10.12
C LYS A 240 -3.20 -9.86 11.21
N GLU A 241 -2.61 -8.73 10.86
CA GLU A 241 -2.09 -7.71 11.78
C GLU A 241 -1.01 -8.21 12.75
N LEU A 242 -0.25 -9.25 12.36
CA LEU A 242 0.84 -9.79 13.17
C LEU A 242 2.09 -8.90 13.16
N CYS A 243 2.28 -8.06 12.12
CA CYS A 243 3.53 -7.34 11.93
C CYS A 243 3.38 -5.88 11.50
N ASN A 244 2.17 -5.33 11.56
CA ASN A 244 1.93 -3.96 11.14
C ASN A 244 2.44 -2.94 12.17
N ARG A 245 2.83 -1.75 11.66
CA ARG A 245 3.34 -0.64 12.46
C ARG A 245 2.33 -0.21 13.53
N PRO A 246 2.75 0.05 14.78
CA PRO A 246 1.82 0.46 15.85
C PRO A 246 0.92 1.63 15.47
N SER A 247 1.46 2.67 14.81
CA SER A 247 0.67 3.83 14.37
C SER A 247 -0.37 3.52 13.29
N CYS A 248 -0.31 2.36 12.61
CA CYS A 248 -1.34 1.94 11.67
C CYS A 248 -2.62 1.47 12.36
N HIS A 249 -2.52 1.05 13.62
CA HIS A 249 -3.67 0.62 14.44
C HIS A 249 -4.45 1.78 15.04
N ASP A 250 -3.88 2.99 15.01
CA ASP A 250 -4.55 4.26 15.31
C ASP A 250 -4.17 5.32 14.26
N CYS A 251 -4.52 5.05 13.02
CA CYS A 251 -4.07 5.84 11.88
C CYS A 251 -4.81 7.18 11.80
N GLN A 252 -4.09 8.28 11.90
CA GLN A 252 -4.62 9.65 11.86
C GLN A 252 -5.06 10.10 10.45
N CYS A 253 -4.80 9.31 9.40
CA CYS A 253 -5.08 9.67 8.01
C CYS A 253 -6.30 8.95 7.40
N ARG A 254 -7.13 8.28 8.20
CA ARG A 254 -8.41 7.69 7.76
C ARG A 254 -9.41 8.80 7.41
N GLU A 255 -10.54 8.45 6.82
CA GLU A 255 -11.62 9.39 6.49
C GLU A 255 -11.16 10.52 5.55
N LEU A 256 -10.29 10.20 4.58
CA LEU A 256 -9.73 11.13 3.59
C LEU A 256 -8.98 12.34 4.20
N ARG A 257 -8.49 12.22 5.44
CA ARG A 257 -7.77 13.26 6.16
C ARG A 257 -6.37 13.56 5.56
N SER A 258 -5.88 12.71 4.66
CA SER A 258 -4.63 12.94 3.91
C SER A 258 -4.67 14.25 3.12
N GLY A 259 -5.84 14.62 2.62
CA GLY A 259 -6.05 15.76 1.75
C GLY A 259 -5.60 15.51 0.32
N SER A 260 -5.58 14.25 -0.14
CA SER A 260 -5.36 13.88 -1.53
C SER A 260 -6.42 14.46 -2.47
N ASP A 261 -6.07 14.61 -3.74
CA ASP A 261 -6.97 15.02 -4.81
C ASP A 261 -7.81 13.85 -5.31
N LEU A 262 -7.19 12.67 -5.40
CA LEU A 262 -7.85 11.40 -5.71
C LEU A 262 -7.40 10.32 -4.72
N THR A 263 -8.29 9.38 -4.42
CA THR A 263 -7.96 8.13 -3.71
C THR A 263 -8.27 6.96 -4.64
N ILE A 264 -7.33 6.04 -4.81
CA ILE A 264 -7.51 4.86 -5.65
C ILE A 264 -7.33 3.57 -4.82
N ALA A 265 -8.06 2.52 -5.19
CA ALA A 265 -7.96 1.21 -4.54
C ALA A 265 -8.43 0.09 -5.47
N ASP A 266 -8.35 -1.14 -5.01
CA ASP A 266 -9.19 -2.24 -5.52
C ASP A 266 -10.63 -2.02 -5.07
N PHE A 267 -11.61 -2.24 -5.94
CA PHE A 267 -13.01 -2.20 -5.54
C PHE A 267 -13.46 -3.58 -5.04
N TRP A 268 -13.01 -3.94 -3.83
CA TRP A 268 -13.40 -5.22 -3.24
C TRP A 268 -14.89 -5.31 -3.01
N GLY A 269 -15.48 -6.44 -3.38
CA GLY A 269 -16.92 -6.68 -3.26
C GLY A 269 -17.75 -6.05 -4.37
N ILE A 270 -17.13 -5.56 -5.46
CA ILE A 270 -17.83 -4.98 -6.63
C ILE A 270 -18.93 -5.90 -7.16
N GLU A 271 -18.71 -7.21 -7.15
CA GLU A 271 -19.67 -8.23 -7.62
C GLU A 271 -20.97 -8.25 -6.84
N LYS A 272 -21.02 -7.64 -5.65
CA LYS A 272 -22.23 -7.57 -4.83
C LYS A 272 -23.11 -6.37 -5.19
N PHE A 273 -22.50 -5.33 -5.73
CA PHE A 273 -23.17 -4.07 -6.05
C PHE A 273 -23.37 -3.90 -7.56
N HIS A 274 -22.35 -4.26 -8.33
CA HIS A 274 -22.27 -4.09 -9.77
C HIS A 274 -21.70 -5.36 -10.44
N PRO A 275 -22.42 -6.49 -10.41
CA PRO A 275 -21.94 -7.77 -10.94
C PRO A 275 -21.60 -7.72 -12.43
N GLU A 276 -22.24 -6.84 -13.19
CA GLU A 276 -22.02 -6.63 -14.63
C GLU A 276 -20.65 -6.00 -14.94
N VAL A 277 -20.05 -5.32 -13.96
CA VAL A 277 -18.72 -4.69 -14.12
C VAL A 277 -17.59 -5.68 -13.79
N ASP A 278 -17.89 -6.74 -13.05
CA ASP A 278 -16.90 -7.68 -12.53
C ASP A 278 -16.55 -8.76 -13.55
N ASP A 279 -15.30 -8.79 -13.99
CA ASP A 279 -14.73 -9.80 -14.89
C ASP A 279 -13.48 -10.49 -14.32
N ASP A 280 -13.21 -10.31 -13.01
CA ASP A 280 -12.04 -10.81 -12.27
C ASP A 280 -10.66 -10.43 -12.86
N ARG A 281 -10.60 -9.36 -13.67
CA ARG A 281 -9.35 -8.82 -14.23
C ARG A 281 -8.82 -7.61 -13.47
N GLY A 282 -9.62 -7.05 -12.56
CA GLY A 282 -9.32 -5.90 -11.71
C GLY A 282 -10.21 -4.69 -12.03
N THR A 283 -10.97 -4.26 -11.04
CA THR A 283 -11.76 -3.03 -11.06
C THR A 283 -11.26 -2.12 -9.94
N SER A 284 -10.90 -0.89 -10.29
CA SER A 284 -10.45 0.10 -9.31
C SER A 284 -11.63 0.84 -8.71
N LEU A 285 -11.56 1.08 -7.40
CA LEU A 285 -12.31 2.13 -6.73
C LEU A 285 -11.57 3.46 -6.94
N VAL A 286 -12.30 4.51 -7.33
CA VAL A 286 -11.79 5.86 -7.47
C VAL A 286 -12.67 6.82 -6.68
N LEU A 287 -12.07 7.55 -5.74
CA LEU A 287 -12.71 8.63 -5.01
C LEU A 287 -12.14 9.95 -5.52
N VAL A 288 -13.00 10.82 -6.03
CA VAL A 288 -12.65 12.18 -6.45
C VAL A 288 -12.84 13.10 -5.24
N ASN A 289 -11.76 13.67 -4.70
CA ASN A 289 -11.79 14.35 -3.41
C ASN A 289 -11.76 15.88 -3.52
N THR A 290 -11.32 16.44 -4.66
CA THR A 290 -11.21 17.88 -4.90
C THR A 290 -11.57 18.22 -6.34
N ASP A 291 -11.86 19.50 -6.63
CA ASP A 291 -12.09 19.97 -8.00
C ASP A 291 -10.84 19.80 -8.89
N LYS A 292 -9.64 19.95 -8.31
CA LYS A 292 -8.39 19.67 -9.01
C LYS A 292 -8.27 18.17 -9.36
N GLY A 293 -8.63 17.29 -8.45
CA GLY A 293 -8.74 15.85 -8.71
C GLY A 293 -9.78 15.54 -9.79
N LYS A 294 -10.94 16.21 -9.76
CA LYS A 294 -11.97 16.10 -10.79
C LYS A 294 -11.47 16.53 -12.17
N SER A 295 -10.71 17.62 -12.24
CA SER A 295 -10.08 18.06 -13.49
C SER A 295 -9.13 17.00 -14.03
N LEU A 296 -8.23 16.45 -13.21
CA LEU A 296 -7.30 15.38 -13.62
C LEU A 296 -8.05 14.10 -14.03
N TRP A 297 -9.09 13.71 -13.30
CA TRP A 297 -9.95 12.57 -13.61
C TRP A 297 -10.62 12.71 -14.99
N ASN A 298 -11.17 13.87 -15.29
CA ASN A 298 -11.84 14.13 -16.57
C ASN A 298 -10.92 13.98 -17.78
N HIS A 299 -9.61 14.16 -17.63
CA HIS A 299 -8.65 13.96 -18.71
C HIS A 299 -8.38 12.48 -19.03
N VAL A 300 -8.72 11.56 -18.12
CA VAL A 300 -8.46 10.12 -18.32
C VAL A 300 -9.71 9.28 -18.52
N VAL A 301 -10.88 9.84 -18.24
CA VAL A 301 -12.16 9.09 -18.25
C VAL A 301 -12.49 8.48 -19.61
N SER A 302 -12.08 9.10 -20.72
CA SER A 302 -12.30 8.58 -22.08
C SER A 302 -11.56 7.25 -22.37
N GLY A 303 -10.49 6.98 -21.63
CA GLY A 303 -9.73 5.72 -21.70
C GLY A 303 -10.21 4.63 -20.73
N LEU A 304 -11.38 4.83 -20.10
CA LEU A 304 -11.89 3.99 -19.02
C LEU A 304 -13.32 3.54 -19.28
N ASP A 305 -13.64 2.35 -18.82
CA ASP A 305 -15.00 1.94 -18.52
C ASP A 305 -15.30 2.33 -17.08
N VAL A 306 -16.31 3.17 -16.87
CA VAL A 306 -16.59 3.84 -15.59
C VAL A 306 -18.04 3.64 -15.19
N MET A 307 -18.25 3.19 -13.96
CA MET A 307 -19.56 3.07 -13.33
C MET A 307 -19.61 3.95 -12.07
N PRO A 308 -20.62 4.84 -11.91
CA PRO A 308 -20.84 5.55 -10.66
C PRO A 308 -21.10 4.57 -9.50
N ALA A 309 -20.59 4.91 -8.33
CA ALA A 309 -20.77 4.14 -7.11
C ALA A 309 -20.99 5.09 -5.91
N THR A 310 -21.33 4.52 -4.76
CA THR A 310 -21.52 5.26 -3.52
C THR A 310 -20.33 5.12 -2.57
N PHE A 311 -20.20 6.05 -1.62
CA PHE A 311 -19.16 5.93 -0.60
C PHE A 311 -19.40 4.76 0.36
N ASP A 312 -20.65 4.39 0.59
CA ASP A 312 -21.01 3.24 1.45
C ASP A 312 -20.59 1.91 0.78
N GLU A 313 -20.78 1.76 -0.52
CA GLU A 313 -20.26 0.62 -1.29
C GLU A 313 -18.72 0.55 -1.24
N ALA A 314 -18.07 1.71 -1.38
CA ALA A 314 -16.62 1.81 -1.25
C ALA A 314 -16.13 1.35 0.12
N VAL A 315 -16.78 1.79 1.21
CA VAL A 315 -16.43 1.45 2.59
C VAL A 315 -16.74 -0.02 2.88
N ALA A 316 -17.83 -0.57 2.34
CA ALA A 316 -18.19 -1.98 2.53
C ALA A 316 -17.08 -2.94 2.05
N GLY A 317 -16.47 -2.64 0.90
CA GLY A 317 -15.33 -3.38 0.36
C GLY A 317 -13.96 -2.97 0.92
N ASN A 318 -13.85 -1.72 1.39
CA ASN A 318 -12.61 -1.13 1.86
C ASN A 318 -12.77 -0.43 3.22
N PRO A 319 -13.02 -1.17 4.32
CA PRO A 319 -13.25 -0.58 5.64
C PRO A 319 -12.06 0.25 6.15
N ALA A 320 -10.87 0.04 5.58
CA ALA A 320 -9.68 0.83 5.83
C ALA A 320 -9.80 2.31 5.40
N LEU A 321 -10.81 2.70 4.65
CA LEU A 321 -11.14 4.10 4.36
C LEU A 321 -11.50 4.88 5.64
N VAL A 322 -12.20 4.25 6.56
CA VAL A 322 -12.80 4.94 7.73
C VAL A 322 -12.31 4.44 9.09
N ARG A 323 -11.76 3.22 9.16
CA ARG A 323 -11.32 2.65 10.44
C ARG A 323 -9.96 1.96 10.33
N SER A 324 -9.19 2.03 11.40
CA SER A 324 -7.92 1.32 11.52
C SER A 324 -8.15 -0.15 11.87
N PRO A 325 -7.27 -1.05 11.40
CA PRO A 325 -7.30 -2.45 11.84
C PRO A 325 -6.83 -2.58 13.29
N HIS A 326 -7.32 -3.60 13.99
CA HIS A 326 -6.86 -3.91 15.33
C HIS A 326 -5.62 -4.80 15.30
N PRO A 327 -4.63 -4.58 16.19
CA PRO A 327 -3.44 -5.43 16.25
C PRO A 327 -3.82 -6.86 16.64
N HIS A 328 -3.15 -7.83 16.05
CA HIS A 328 -3.31 -9.21 16.45
C HIS A 328 -2.76 -9.42 17.88
N ARG A 329 -3.46 -10.19 18.73
CA ARG A 329 -3.06 -10.45 20.12
C ARG A 329 -1.64 -11.00 20.29
N ASN A 330 -1.12 -11.70 19.28
CA ASN A 330 0.22 -12.29 19.28
C ASN A 330 1.25 -11.40 18.55
N ARG A 331 0.93 -10.13 18.20
CA ARG A 331 1.81 -9.25 17.43
C ARG A 331 3.20 -9.11 18.10
N GLU A 332 3.24 -8.72 19.37
CA GLU A 332 4.49 -8.53 20.10
C GLU A 332 5.31 -9.83 20.21
N LEU A 333 4.64 -10.94 20.52
CA LEU A 333 5.29 -12.24 20.62
C LEU A 333 5.85 -12.71 19.27
N PHE A 334 5.12 -12.43 18.17
CA PHE A 334 5.57 -12.73 16.82
C PHE A 334 6.85 -11.96 16.49
N LEU A 335 6.85 -10.63 16.69
CA LEU A 335 7.97 -9.76 16.37
C LEU A 335 9.22 -10.12 17.21
N LYS A 336 9.06 -10.37 18.51
CA LYS A 336 10.15 -10.84 19.39
C LYS A 336 10.76 -12.17 18.96
N LYS A 337 9.97 -13.06 18.34
CA LYS A 337 10.41 -14.40 17.91
C LYS A 337 10.70 -14.49 16.41
N CYS A 338 10.48 -13.42 15.65
CA CYS A 338 10.65 -13.44 14.22
C CYS A 338 12.12 -13.65 13.83
N SER A 339 12.35 -14.75 13.14
CA SER A 339 13.65 -15.10 12.56
C SER A 339 13.43 -15.73 11.19
N ALA A 340 14.47 -15.78 10.36
CA ALA A 340 14.39 -16.44 9.05
C ALA A 340 14.15 -17.95 9.20
N LYS A 341 14.69 -18.56 10.25
CA LYS A 341 14.52 -20.01 10.48
C LYS A 341 13.05 -20.31 10.75
N ARG A 342 12.43 -21.13 9.87
CA ARG A 342 11.05 -21.59 9.97
C ARG A 342 10.02 -20.46 10.11
N PHE A 343 10.16 -19.43 9.28
CA PHE A 343 9.27 -18.29 9.23
C PHE A 343 7.80 -18.72 9.06
N ASP A 344 7.53 -19.62 8.12
CA ASP A 344 6.22 -20.21 7.84
C ASP A 344 5.58 -20.86 9.08
N PHE A 345 6.35 -21.70 9.79
CA PHE A 345 5.88 -22.37 11.00
C PHE A 345 5.52 -21.37 12.10
N LEU A 346 6.32 -20.30 12.26
CA LEU A 346 6.05 -19.26 13.25
C LEU A 346 4.73 -18.55 12.95
N VAL A 347 4.50 -18.16 11.70
CA VAL A 347 3.24 -17.51 11.28
C VAL A 347 2.05 -18.42 11.56
N VAL A 348 2.11 -19.70 11.15
CA VAL A 348 1.05 -20.68 11.40
C VAL A 348 0.80 -20.83 12.90
N LYS A 349 1.85 -20.94 13.71
CA LYS A 349 1.75 -21.07 15.18
C LYS A 349 1.07 -19.87 15.82
N MET A 350 1.42 -18.65 15.39
CA MET A 350 0.87 -17.41 15.94
C MET A 350 -0.59 -17.16 15.54
N LEU A 351 -1.00 -17.66 14.37
CA LEU A 351 -2.36 -17.51 13.84
C LEU A 351 -3.32 -18.63 14.29
N ARG A 352 -2.84 -19.65 14.99
CA ARG A 352 -3.73 -20.73 15.51
C ARG A 352 -4.79 -20.14 16.45
N PRO A 353 -6.08 -20.52 16.28
CA PRO A 353 -7.12 -20.14 17.23
C PRO A 353 -6.75 -20.63 18.63
N CYS A 354 -7.04 -19.82 19.65
CA CYS A 354 -6.91 -20.30 21.03
C CYS A 354 -8.05 -21.30 21.32
N PHE A 355 -7.74 -22.42 21.96
CA PHE A 355 -8.72 -23.44 22.36
C PHE A 355 -9.93 -22.82 23.11
N VAL A 356 -9.72 -21.77 23.91
CA VAL A 356 -10.79 -21.05 24.63
C VAL A 356 -11.75 -20.32 23.68
N SER A 357 -11.27 -19.82 22.54
CA SER A 357 -12.16 -19.15 21.55
C SER A 357 -12.98 -20.15 20.75
N CYS A 358 -12.40 -21.32 20.44
CA CYS A 358 -13.13 -22.41 19.79
C CYS A 358 -14.26 -22.95 20.68
N ALA A 359 -14.03 -23.10 21.98
CA ALA A 359 -15.05 -23.51 22.94
C ALA A 359 -16.19 -22.49 23.03
N ARG A 360 -15.89 -21.18 23.08
CA ARG A 360 -16.92 -20.13 23.10
C ARG A 360 -17.73 -20.08 21.79
N THR A 361 -17.10 -20.25 20.64
CA THR A 361 -17.79 -20.27 19.35
C THR A 361 -18.66 -21.52 19.21
N PHE A 362 -18.17 -22.67 19.67
CA PHE A 362 -18.95 -23.91 19.67
C PHE A 362 -20.16 -23.84 20.59
N VAL A 363 -19.97 -23.36 21.84
CA VAL A 363 -21.07 -23.16 22.80
C VAL A 363 -22.07 -22.12 22.26
N GLY A 364 -21.64 -21.02 21.67
CA GLY A 364 -22.50 -20.03 21.04
C GLY A 364 -23.31 -20.58 19.85
N GLN A 365 -22.73 -21.47 19.03
CA GLN A 365 -23.44 -22.15 17.97
C GLN A 365 -24.45 -23.17 18.47
N VAL A 366 -24.12 -23.93 19.52
CA VAL A 366 -25.02 -24.89 20.16
C VAL A 366 -26.21 -24.15 20.78
N LEU A 367 -25.98 -23.06 21.52
CA LEU A 367 -27.06 -22.26 22.12
C LEU A 367 -27.98 -21.63 21.08
N ARG A 368 -27.44 -21.12 19.94
CA ARG A 368 -28.28 -20.61 18.83
C ARG A 368 -29.10 -21.71 18.13
N ARG A 369 -28.60 -22.95 18.08
CA ARG A 369 -29.39 -24.08 17.56
C ARG A 369 -30.50 -24.53 18.54
N MET A 370 -30.24 -24.46 19.83
CA MET A 370 -31.27 -24.79 20.85
C MET A 370 -32.36 -23.70 20.97
N GLY A 371 -32.01 -22.43 20.78
CA GLY A 371 -32.97 -21.30 20.80
C GLY A 371 -33.86 -21.18 19.56
N ARG A 372 -33.63 -21.97 18.48
CA ARG A 372 -34.47 -22.02 17.29
C ARG A 372 -35.47 -23.22 17.27
N ARG A 373 -35.57 -23.94 18.37
CA ARG A 373 -36.54 -25.04 18.54
C ARG A 373 -37.63 -24.74 19.59
N LYS A 374 -38.02 -23.49 19.67
CA LYS A 374 -39.25 -23.07 20.35
C LYS A 374 -40.13 -22.27 19.42
#